data_f56b638527fa0a5f447dd3bb38f52da7
#
_entry.id   f56b638527fa0a5f447dd3bb38f52da7
#
_cell.length_a   1.000
_cell.length_b   1.000
_cell.length_c   1.000
_cell.angle_alpha   90.00
_cell.angle_beta   90.00
_cell.angle_gamma   90.00
#
_symmetry.space_group_name_H-M   'P 1'
#
loop_
_entity.id
_entity.type
_entity.pdbx_description
1 polymer ?
#
loop_
_entity_poly.entity_id
_entity_poly.type
_entity_poly.pdbx_seq_one_letter_code
_entity_poly.pdbx_strand_id
1 'polypeptide(L)'
;MDNQKFLYKKLLPLTLLAIFISQVSIAQKVVHYDLYVKDTLVNYAGKEKRAIAVNGQIPMPTLEFTEGDTAEIVVHNQLKESTSLHWHGLFLPNKEDGVPFLTRMPIEPGTTYTYRF
;
A
#
# COMPACT_ATOMS: atom_id res chain seq x y z
N MET A 1 41.26 -44.37 5.42
CA MET A 1 40.08 -43.97 6.22
C MET A 1 40.17 -42.55 6.77
N ASP A 2 41.28 -41.86 6.55
CA ASP A 2 41.55 -40.52 7.13
C ASP A 2 41.21 -39.29 6.25
N ASN A 3 41.24 -39.48 4.91
CA ASN A 3 40.97 -38.40 3.95
C ASN A 3 39.49 -37.93 3.98
N GLN A 4 38.56 -38.78 4.34
CA GLN A 4 37.15 -38.39 4.42
C GLN A 4 36.88 -37.46 5.60
N LYS A 5 37.43 -37.75 6.78
CA LYS A 5 37.27 -36.90 7.96
C LYS A 5 37.92 -35.50 7.79
N PHE A 6 38.97 -35.41 7.01
CA PHE A 6 39.62 -34.14 6.68
C PHE A 6 38.75 -33.29 5.72
N LEU A 7 38.07 -33.93 4.77
CA LEU A 7 37.19 -33.26 3.84
C LEU A 7 35.94 -32.67 4.53
N TYR A 8 35.32 -33.41 5.46
CA TYR A 8 34.17 -32.92 6.24
C TYR A 8 34.53 -31.74 7.14
N LYS A 9 35.73 -31.72 7.73
CA LYS A 9 36.18 -30.62 8.57
C LYS A 9 36.38 -29.32 7.81
N LYS A 10 36.67 -29.37 6.49
CA LYS A 10 36.80 -28.18 5.63
C LYS A 10 35.48 -27.76 4.98
N LEU A 11 34.61 -28.71 4.64
CA LEU A 11 33.33 -28.44 3.97
C LEU A 11 32.26 -27.93 4.95
N LEU A 12 32.26 -28.42 6.19
CA LEU A 12 31.28 -28.04 7.19
C LEU A 12 31.23 -26.53 7.49
N PRO A 13 32.35 -25.81 7.69
CA PRO A 13 32.28 -24.37 7.89
C PRO A 13 31.87 -23.61 6.61
N LEU A 14 32.17 -24.14 5.43
CA LEU A 14 31.79 -23.51 4.17
C LEU A 14 30.30 -23.67 3.90
N THR A 15 29.69 -24.82 4.23
CA THR A 15 28.25 -25.03 4.12
C THR A 15 27.48 -24.21 5.17
N LEU A 16 27.99 -24.09 6.39
CA LEU A 16 27.42 -23.23 7.42
C LEU A 16 27.46 -21.75 7.02
N LEU A 17 28.55 -21.30 6.41
CA LEU A 17 28.68 -19.92 5.90
C LEU A 17 27.70 -19.68 4.75
N ALA A 18 27.52 -20.64 3.83
CA ALA A 18 26.55 -20.52 2.73
C ALA A 18 25.09 -20.44 3.22
N ILE A 19 24.73 -21.18 4.26
CA ILE A 19 23.41 -21.12 4.91
C ILE A 19 23.19 -19.77 5.59
N PHE A 20 24.23 -19.18 6.17
CA PHE A 20 24.13 -17.87 6.85
C PHE A 20 23.94 -16.71 5.86
N ILE A 21 24.54 -16.81 4.65
CA ILE A 21 24.41 -15.81 3.58
C ILE A 21 23.02 -15.85 2.94
N SER A 22 22.32 -16.99 2.96
CA SER A 22 20.97 -17.13 2.38
C SER A 22 19.86 -16.43 3.19
N GLN A 23 20.17 -15.88 4.36
CA GLN A 23 19.23 -15.12 5.22
C GLN A 23 19.20 -13.62 4.88
N VAL A 24 19.40 -13.24 3.60
CA VAL A 24 19.16 -11.85 3.19
C VAL A 24 17.66 -11.61 3.22
N SER A 25 17.17 -11.17 4.39
CA SER A 25 15.82 -10.63 4.52
C SER A 25 15.79 -9.31 3.76
N ILE A 26 15.07 -9.27 2.64
CA ILE A 26 14.72 -8.01 1.98
C ILE A 26 13.81 -7.28 2.96
N ALA A 27 14.28 -6.19 3.52
CA ALA A 27 13.47 -5.36 4.40
C ALA A 27 12.25 -4.87 3.62
N GLN A 28 11.07 -5.22 4.10
CA GLN A 28 9.80 -4.77 3.53
C GLN A 28 9.74 -3.23 3.63
N LYS A 29 9.60 -2.56 2.49
CA LYS A 29 9.50 -1.11 2.42
C LYS A 29 8.07 -0.67 2.71
N VAL A 30 7.91 0.39 3.49
CA VAL A 30 6.63 1.10 3.61
C VAL A 30 6.59 2.20 2.57
N VAL A 31 5.61 2.14 1.67
CA VAL A 31 5.35 3.18 0.67
C VAL A 31 4.17 4.00 1.14
N HIS A 32 4.41 5.28 1.36
CA HIS A 32 3.45 6.21 1.94
C HIS A 32 2.88 7.15 0.88
N TYR A 33 1.55 7.35 0.91
CA TYR A 33 0.84 8.34 0.11
C TYR A 33 -0.16 9.12 0.96
N ASP A 34 -0.21 10.44 0.75
CA ASP A 34 -1.28 11.32 1.23
C ASP A 34 -2.26 11.62 0.08
N LEU A 35 -3.55 11.31 0.28
CA LEU A 35 -4.62 11.53 -0.68
C LEU A 35 -5.63 12.52 -0.11
N TYR A 36 -5.71 13.69 -0.71
CA TYR A 36 -6.65 14.74 -0.34
C TYR A 36 -7.86 14.70 -1.28
N VAL A 37 -9.00 14.26 -0.74
CA VAL A 37 -10.28 14.17 -1.47
C VAL A 37 -11.06 15.45 -1.27
N LYS A 38 -11.31 16.19 -2.36
CA LYS A 38 -11.98 17.48 -2.31
C LYS A 38 -12.84 17.77 -3.54
N ASP A 39 -13.75 18.71 -3.40
CA ASP A 39 -14.50 19.26 -4.52
C ASP A 39 -13.62 20.06 -5.49
N THR A 40 -13.95 19.96 -6.77
CA THR A 40 -13.38 20.77 -7.83
C THR A 40 -14.45 21.09 -8.87
N LEU A 41 -14.18 22.05 -9.74
CA LEU A 41 -15.02 22.33 -10.91
C LEU A 41 -14.32 21.80 -12.16
N VAL A 42 -15.08 21.16 -13.02
CA VAL A 42 -14.63 20.63 -14.32
C VAL A 42 -15.53 21.12 -15.43
N ASN A 43 -14.97 21.32 -16.61
CA ASN A 43 -15.71 21.70 -17.81
C ASN A 43 -15.27 20.86 -19.02
N TYR A 44 -15.85 19.65 -19.14
CA TYR A 44 -15.58 18.75 -20.26
C TYR A 44 -16.52 18.93 -21.45
N ALA A 45 -17.65 19.63 -21.25
CA ALA A 45 -18.71 19.77 -22.27
C ALA A 45 -19.23 21.21 -22.41
N GLY A 46 -18.38 22.22 -22.19
CA GLY A 46 -18.75 23.62 -22.31
C GLY A 46 -19.56 24.19 -21.15
N LYS A 47 -19.81 23.39 -20.08
CA LYS A 47 -20.53 23.80 -18.89
C LYS A 47 -19.80 23.30 -17.63
N GLU A 48 -19.56 24.19 -16.68
CA GLU A 48 -18.98 23.82 -15.40
C GLU A 48 -19.89 22.90 -14.60
N LYS A 49 -19.29 21.89 -14.01
CA LYS A 49 -19.92 20.90 -13.13
C LYS A 49 -19.03 20.65 -11.93
N ARG A 50 -19.65 20.46 -10.74
CA ARG A 50 -18.96 19.95 -9.56
C ARG A 50 -18.50 18.51 -9.83
N ALA A 51 -17.28 18.24 -9.44
CA ALA A 51 -16.68 16.90 -9.43
C ALA A 51 -15.86 16.71 -8.16
N ILE A 52 -15.49 15.48 -7.87
CA ILE A 52 -14.59 15.13 -6.77
C ILE A 52 -13.23 14.80 -7.38
N ALA A 53 -12.19 15.43 -6.85
CA ALA A 53 -10.80 15.18 -7.24
C ALA A 53 -9.99 14.62 -6.07
N VAL A 54 -8.99 13.82 -6.38
CA VAL A 54 -7.98 13.36 -5.42
C VAL A 54 -6.64 14.02 -5.79
N ASN A 55 -6.04 14.72 -4.84
CA ASN A 55 -4.83 15.54 -5.06
C ASN A 55 -4.97 16.53 -6.25
N GLY A 56 -6.20 17.02 -6.47
CA GLY A 56 -6.52 17.95 -7.55
C GLY A 56 -6.62 17.30 -8.94
N GLN A 57 -6.61 16.00 -9.06
CA GLN A 57 -6.62 15.25 -10.33
C GLN A 57 -7.90 14.42 -10.52
N ILE A 58 -8.32 14.30 -11.77
CA ILE A 58 -9.38 13.41 -12.27
C ILE A 58 -8.88 12.82 -13.60
N PRO A 59 -8.68 11.49 -13.71
CA PRO A 59 -8.76 10.50 -12.64
C PRO A 59 -7.75 10.75 -11.53
N MET A 60 -7.95 10.12 -10.36
CA MET A 60 -7.03 10.22 -9.24
C MET A 60 -5.59 9.78 -9.62
N PRO A 61 -4.55 10.22 -8.88
CA PRO A 61 -3.18 9.81 -9.14
C PRO A 61 -3.01 8.29 -9.11
N THR A 62 -2.12 7.78 -9.97
CA THR A 62 -1.65 6.40 -9.88
C THR A 62 -0.78 6.23 -8.64
N LEU A 63 -1.03 5.16 -7.88
CA LEU A 63 -0.21 4.76 -6.76
C LEU A 63 0.65 3.57 -7.17
N GLU A 64 1.95 3.66 -6.98
CA GLU A 64 2.91 2.66 -7.43
C GLU A 64 3.52 1.94 -6.23
N PHE A 65 3.50 0.60 -6.26
CA PHE A 65 4.06 -0.27 -5.23
C PHE A 65 4.86 -1.39 -5.90
N THR A 66 5.84 -1.90 -5.19
CA THR A 66 6.53 -3.14 -5.56
C THR A 66 5.94 -4.30 -4.75
N GLU A 67 5.80 -5.46 -5.36
CA GLU A 67 5.33 -6.65 -4.65
C GLU A 67 6.16 -6.92 -3.39
N GLY A 68 5.49 -7.08 -2.25
CA GLY A 68 6.11 -7.22 -0.93
C GLY A 68 6.25 -5.90 -0.15
N ASP A 69 6.01 -4.73 -0.77
CA ASP A 69 5.92 -3.48 -0.02
C ASP A 69 4.68 -3.46 0.88
N THR A 70 4.73 -2.66 1.92
CA THR A 70 3.55 -2.28 2.70
C THR A 70 3.01 -0.96 2.16
N ALA A 71 1.77 -0.95 1.70
CA ALA A 71 1.06 0.28 1.38
C ALA A 71 0.59 0.98 2.66
N GLU A 72 0.91 2.26 2.81
CA GLU A 72 0.36 3.13 3.84
C GLU A 72 -0.25 4.35 3.15
N ILE A 73 -1.58 4.41 3.08
CA ILE A 73 -2.31 5.41 2.32
C ILE A 73 -3.20 6.20 3.27
N VAL A 74 -2.84 7.46 3.48
CA VAL A 74 -3.55 8.39 4.35
C VAL A 74 -4.55 9.18 3.52
N VAL A 75 -5.84 8.99 3.78
CA VAL A 75 -6.93 9.67 3.06
C VAL A 75 -7.48 10.77 3.93
N HIS A 76 -7.35 12.01 3.44
CA HIS A 76 -7.89 13.22 4.07
C HIS A 76 -9.20 13.60 3.39
N ASN A 77 -10.33 13.47 4.10
CA ASN A 77 -11.63 13.90 3.57
C ASN A 77 -11.81 15.42 3.74
N GLN A 78 -11.64 16.16 2.67
CA GLN A 78 -11.88 17.61 2.60
C GLN A 78 -13.24 17.95 1.97
N LEU A 79 -14.13 16.97 1.77
CA LEU A 79 -15.50 17.17 1.34
C LEU A 79 -16.37 17.64 2.52
N LYS A 80 -17.59 18.09 2.20
CA LYS A 80 -18.64 18.39 3.18
C LYS A 80 -19.51 17.16 3.53
N GLU A 81 -19.24 16.03 2.92
CA GLU A 81 -19.94 14.76 3.05
C GLU A 81 -18.96 13.64 3.36
N SER A 82 -19.43 12.55 3.95
CA SER A 82 -18.61 11.38 4.22
C SER A 82 -18.19 10.70 2.92
N THR A 83 -17.02 10.10 2.90
CA THR A 83 -16.46 9.41 1.73
C THR A 83 -15.75 8.13 2.11
N SER A 84 -15.36 7.36 1.12
CA SER A 84 -14.52 6.17 1.27
C SER A 84 -13.68 5.95 0.04
N LEU A 85 -12.55 5.26 0.16
CA LEU A 85 -11.83 4.66 -0.97
C LEU A 85 -11.95 3.15 -0.87
N HIS A 86 -12.27 2.53 -2.01
CA HIS A 86 -12.32 1.07 -2.16
C HIS A 86 -11.25 0.62 -3.15
N TRP A 87 -10.58 -0.47 -2.82
CA TRP A 87 -9.48 -1.04 -3.60
C TRP A 87 -10.01 -2.20 -4.46
N HIS A 88 -10.72 -1.85 -5.51
CA HIS A 88 -11.41 -2.84 -6.35
C HIS A 88 -10.45 -3.86 -6.97
N GLY A 89 -10.72 -5.15 -6.71
CA GLY A 89 -9.94 -6.27 -7.27
C GLY A 89 -8.65 -6.62 -6.54
N LEU A 90 -8.34 -5.97 -5.40
CA LEU A 90 -7.20 -6.34 -4.55
C LEU A 90 -7.60 -7.33 -3.45
N PHE A 91 -6.72 -8.28 -3.14
CA PHE A 91 -6.85 -9.15 -1.98
C PHE A 91 -6.26 -8.48 -0.76
N LEU A 92 -7.11 -7.94 0.10
CA LEU A 92 -6.72 -7.15 1.26
C LEU A 92 -7.34 -7.71 2.55
N PRO A 93 -6.77 -7.38 3.73
CA PRO A 93 -7.48 -7.56 4.98
C PRO A 93 -8.85 -6.85 4.93
N ASN A 94 -9.93 -7.52 5.33
CA ASN A 94 -11.30 -7.03 5.17
C ASN A 94 -11.52 -5.59 5.68
N LYS A 95 -10.90 -5.21 6.80
CA LYS A 95 -10.99 -3.85 7.38
C LYS A 95 -10.38 -2.76 6.51
N GLU A 96 -9.49 -3.12 5.57
CA GLU A 96 -8.79 -2.19 4.66
C GLU A 96 -9.45 -2.11 3.27
N ASP A 97 -10.48 -2.92 3.01
CA ASP A 97 -11.15 -2.99 1.70
C ASP A 97 -11.91 -1.71 1.32
N GLY A 98 -12.31 -0.93 2.30
CA GLY A 98 -12.86 0.42 2.12
C GLY A 98 -14.31 0.51 1.69
N VAL A 99 -15.07 -0.59 1.64
CA VAL A 99 -16.51 -0.55 1.34
C VAL A 99 -17.28 0.00 2.55
N PRO A 100 -17.94 1.18 2.40
CA PRO A 100 -18.59 1.85 3.52
C PRO A 100 -19.75 1.00 4.06
N PHE A 101 -19.89 1.00 5.39
CA PHE A 101 -20.90 0.25 6.16
C PHE A 101 -20.81 -1.27 6.08
N LEU A 102 -19.92 -1.82 5.25
CA LEU A 102 -19.69 -3.26 5.12
C LEU A 102 -18.36 -3.68 5.75
N THR A 103 -17.25 -3.11 5.30
CA THR A 103 -15.91 -3.45 5.80
C THR A 103 -15.41 -2.43 6.83
N ARG A 104 -15.95 -1.21 6.81
CA ARG A 104 -15.65 -0.12 7.74
C ARG A 104 -16.68 1.01 7.67
N MET A 105 -16.62 1.94 8.63
CA MET A 105 -17.39 3.18 8.56
C MET A 105 -16.75 4.16 7.56
N PRO A 106 -17.55 5.00 6.88
CA PRO A 106 -17.04 6.06 6.02
C PRO A 106 -16.07 7.00 6.75
N ILE A 107 -15.28 7.72 5.98
CA ILE A 107 -14.41 8.80 6.47
C ILE A 107 -15.25 10.07 6.55
N GLU A 108 -15.49 10.57 7.74
CA GLU A 108 -16.32 11.75 7.99
C GLU A 108 -15.66 13.05 7.47
N PRO A 109 -16.44 14.10 7.18
CA PRO A 109 -15.91 15.40 6.75
C PRO A 109 -14.84 15.92 7.70
N GLY A 110 -13.72 16.39 7.16
CA GLY A 110 -12.60 16.95 7.91
C GLY A 110 -11.78 15.93 8.71
N THR A 111 -12.07 14.63 8.57
CA THR A 111 -11.30 13.57 9.23
C THR A 111 -10.37 12.84 8.26
N THR A 112 -9.52 12.01 8.82
CA THR A 112 -8.50 11.25 8.10
C THR A 112 -8.61 9.77 8.44
N TYR A 113 -8.31 8.92 7.47
CA TYR A 113 -8.14 7.47 7.69
C TYR A 113 -6.88 6.96 7.01
N THR A 114 -6.17 6.06 7.68
CA THR A 114 -4.98 5.40 7.13
C THR A 114 -5.30 3.95 6.77
N TYR A 115 -5.26 3.64 5.49
CA TYR A 115 -5.25 2.27 4.99
C TYR A 115 -3.83 1.71 5.09
N ARG A 116 -3.71 0.47 5.58
CA ARG A 116 -2.41 -0.20 5.68
C ARG A 116 -2.51 -1.68 5.34
N PHE A 117 -1.86 -2.10 4.28
CA PHE A 117 -1.87 -3.48 3.78
C PHE A 117 -0.63 -3.83 2.96
#